data_51c524505302de7c763d7f09ea99c5f1
#
_entry.id   51c524505302de7c763d7f09ea99c5f1
#
_cell.length_a   1.000
_cell.length_b   1.000
_cell.length_c   1.000
_cell.angle_alpha   90.00
_cell.angle_beta   90.00
_cell.angle_gamma   90.00
#
_symmetry.space_group_name_H-M   'P 1'
#
loop_
_entity.id
_entity.type
_entity.pdbx_description
1 polymer ?
#
loop_
_entity_poly.entity_id
_entity_poly.type
_entity_poly.pdbx_seq_one_letter_code
_entity_poly.pdbx_strand_id
1 'polypeptide(L)'
;CNIFLVPILSIVAPYFINVFLGLSSEIYGIVEGICVLGMILGGFWISVKPNMFSMKKVHYTYYPMIAGVILMSILGFIKINNYAMATIFAFGGLLIMLSLSLSNVLTLTFIQKQVPSNMLGRVSAFSVAVATISVAPGQLLYGQVIDMGIPLGVILIVTVIFNIGLVVFIKKRISDTVVESEEK
;
A
#
# COMPACT_ATOMS: atom_id res chain seq x y z
N CYS A 1 -6.65 1.05 3.42
CA CYS A 1 -5.53 0.63 2.52
C CYS A 1 -4.54 -0.28 3.25
N ASN A 2 -4.14 0.04 4.48
CA ASN A 2 -3.16 -0.78 5.23
C ASN A 2 -3.63 -2.22 5.45
N ILE A 3 -4.93 -2.46 5.65
CA ILE A 3 -5.50 -3.81 5.84
C ILE A 3 -5.19 -4.74 4.66
N PHE A 4 -5.17 -4.21 3.45
CA PHE A 4 -5.00 -5.03 2.25
C PHE A 4 -3.58 -5.02 1.68
N LEU A 5 -2.82 -3.95 1.89
CA LEU A 5 -1.52 -3.76 1.25
C LEU A 5 -0.34 -4.26 2.10
N VAL A 6 -0.38 -3.99 3.40
CA VAL A 6 0.70 -4.43 4.28
C VAL A 6 0.78 -5.96 4.33
N PRO A 7 -0.33 -6.71 4.41
CA PRO A 7 -0.29 -8.17 4.37
C PRO A 7 0.27 -8.76 3.07
N ILE A 8 0.14 -8.08 1.92
CA ILE A 8 0.77 -8.54 0.68
C ILE A 8 2.28 -8.64 0.86
N LEU A 9 2.89 -7.67 1.50
CA LEU A 9 4.34 -7.65 1.69
C LEU A 9 4.78 -8.49 2.89
N SER A 10 3.97 -8.57 3.96
CA SER A 10 4.34 -9.30 5.17
C SER A 10 3.97 -10.80 5.16
N ILE A 11 2.94 -11.20 4.41
CA ILE A 11 2.46 -12.59 4.36
C ILE A 11 2.62 -13.19 2.97
N VAL A 12 2.13 -12.47 1.93
CA VAL A 12 2.15 -13.01 0.56
C VAL A 12 3.57 -13.04 -0.01
N ALA A 13 4.41 -12.05 0.25
CA ALA A 13 5.76 -11.99 -0.30
C ALA A 13 6.65 -13.17 0.16
N PRO A 14 6.79 -13.48 1.46
CA PRO A 14 7.58 -14.64 1.88
C PRO A 14 6.99 -15.96 1.37
N TYR A 15 5.66 -16.12 1.38
CA TYR A 15 5.00 -17.28 0.81
C TYR A 15 5.29 -17.43 -0.69
N PHE A 16 5.13 -16.35 -1.46
CA PHE A 16 5.36 -16.37 -2.91
C PHE A 16 6.80 -16.71 -3.25
N ILE A 17 7.77 -16.06 -2.60
CA ILE A 17 9.18 -16.22 -2.95
C ILE A 17 9.73 -17.56 -2.44
N ASN A 18 9.50 -17.90 -1.17
CA ASN A 18 10.12 -19.08 -0.56
C ASN A 18 9.34 -20.37 -0.83
N VAL A 19 7.99 -20.32 -0.84
CA VAL A 19 7.16 -21.54 -1.00
C VAL A 19 6.74 -21.73 -2.45
N PHE A 20 6.19 -20.70 -3.11
CA PHE A 20 5.65 -20.84 -4.45
C PHE A 20 6.76 -20.90 -5.51
N LEU A 21 7.75 -20.00 -5.44
CA LEU A 21 8.90 -19.98 -6.35
C LEU A 21 10.04 -20.91 -5.93
N GLY A 22 10.08 -21.36 -4.67
CA GLY A 22 11.15 -22.21 -4.13
C GLY A 22 12.51 -21.51 -4.10
N LEU A 23 12.53 -20.17 -4.00
CA LEU A 23 13.76 -19.38 -3.93
C LEU A 23 14.25 -19.22 -2.49
N SER A 24 15.53 -18.88 -2.32
CA SER A 24 16.14 -18.74 -0.99
C SER A 24 15.62 -17.52 -0.24
N SER A 25 15.75 -17.53 1.08
CA SER A 25 15.42 -16.39 1.94
C SER A 25 16.29 -15.17 1.67
N GLU A 26 17.48 -15.35 1.11
CA GLU A 26 18.33 -14.24 0.66
C GLU A 26 17.67 -13.43 -0.45
N ILE A 27 17.04 -14.13 -1.41
CA ILE A 27 16.31 -13.47 -2.50
C ILE A 27 15.08 -12.75 -1.97
N TYR A 28 14.37 -13.35 -0.99
CA TYR A 28 13.30 -12.64 -0.30
C TYR A 28 13.80 -11.36 0.37
N GLY A 29 14.93 -11.38 1.05
CA GLY A 29 15.52 -10.19 1.66
C GLY A 29 15.88 -9.10 0.65
N ILE A 30 16.40 -9.48 -0.53
CA ILE A 30 16.67 -8.54 -1.63
C ILE A 30 15.37 -7.91 -2.14
N VAL A 31 14.33 -8.71 -2.36
CA VAL A 31 13.01 -8.24 -2.81
C VAL A 31 12.42 -7.26 -1.80
N GLU A 32 12.46 -7.58 -0.50
CA GLU A 32 11.99 -6.71 0.55
C GLU A 32 12.79 -5.40 0.62
N GLY A 33 14.12 -5.47 0.47
CA GLY A 33 14.99 -4.31 0.36
C GLY A 33 14.59 -3.37 -0.79
N ILE A 34 14.25 -3.92 -1.97
CA ILE A 34 13.76 -3.15 -3.11
C ILE A 34 12.40 -2.50 -2.78
N CYS A 35 11.50 -3.20 -2.10
CA CYS A 35 10.22 -2.63 -1.66
C CYS A 35 10.43 -1.44 -0.72
N VAL A 36 11.35 -1.55 0.24
CA VAL A 36 11.70 -0.46 1.17
C VAL A 36 12.27 0.76 0.45
N LEU A 37 13.03 0.59 -0.63
CA LEU A 37 13.47 1.72 -1.47
C LEU A 37 12.27 2.52 -2.01
N GLY A 38 11.16 1.88 -2.35
CA GLY A 38 9.92 2.56 -2.72
C GLY A 38 9.43 3.50 -1.62
N MET A 39 9.49 3.07 -0.36
CA MET A 39 9.10 3.89 0.79
C MET A 39 10.02 5.12 0.95
N ILE A 40 11.33 4.94 0.79
CA ILE A 40 12.31 6.03 0.85
C ILE A 40 12.07 7.02 -0.29
N LEU A 41 11.87 6.54 -1.52
CA LEU A 41 11.58 7.37 -2.69
C LEU A 41 10.29 8.17 -2.53
N GLY A 42 9.24 7.57 -1.97
CA GLY A 42 7.98 8.25 -1.69
C GLY A 42 8.13 9.39 -0.69
N GLY A 43 8.83 9.15 0.42
CA GLY A 43 9.14 10.18 1.42
C GLY A 43 10.00 11.32 0.86
N PHE A 44 11.03 10.96 0.08
CA PHE A 44 11.89 11.93 -0.58
C PHE A 44 11.12 12.80 -1.59
N TRP A 45 10.27 12.19 -2.41
CA TRP A 45 9.49 12.91 -3.43
C TRP A 45 8.59 13.99 -2.82
N ILE A 46 7.90 13.69 -1.73
CA ILE A 46 7.08 14.68 -1.01
C ILE A 46 7.94 15.81 -0.43
N SER A 47 9.11 15.47 0.11
CA SER A 47 10.02 16.46 0.70
C SER A 47 10.53 17.47 -0.35
N VAL A 48 10.79 17.01 -1.57
CA VAL A 48 11.29 17.87 -2.67
C VAL A 48 10.18 18.70 -3.31
N LYS A 49 8.95 18.17 -3.40
CA LYS A 49 7.82 18.83 -4.07
C LYS A 49 6.54 18.84 -3.23
N PRO A 50 6.54 19.52 -2.07
CA PRO A 50 5.39 19.50 -1.15
C PRO A 50 4.13 20.13 -1.76
N ASN A 51 4.26 21.06 -2.70
CA ASN A 51 3.15 21.76 -3.34
C ASN A 51 2.41 20.94 -4.41
N MET A 52 3.01 19.84 -4.89
CA MET A 52 2.33 18.95 -5.85
C MET A 52 1.25 18.09 -5.19
N PHE A 53 1.37 17.86 -3.90
CA PHE A 53 0.51 16.96 -3.15
C PHE A 53 -0.42 17.75 -2.21
N SER A 54 -1.47 18.33 -2.79
CA SER A 54 -2.59 18.89 -2.03
C SER A 54 -3.58 17.79 -1.65
N MET A 55 -4.33 17.96 -0.55
CA MET A 55 -5.40 17.02 -0.16
C MET A 55 -6.44 16.81 -1.28
N LYS A 56 -6.71 17.84 -2.10
CA LYS A 56 -7.55 17.72 -3.31
C LYS A 56 -7.02 16.66 -4.29
N LYS A 57 -5.71 16.40 -4.29
CA LYS A 57 -5.01 15.49 -5.21
C LYS A 57 -4.53 14.19 -4.55
N VAL A 58 -4.94 13.92 -3.31
CA VAL A 58 -4.49 12.72 -2.58
C VAL A 58 -4.81 11.41 -3.33
N HIS A 59 -5.87 11.36 -4.12
CA HIS A 59 -6.20 10.18 -4.92
C HIS A 59 -5.12 9.80 -5.94
N TYR A 60 -4.28 10.74 -6.38
CA TYR A 60 -3.16 10.46 -7.28
C TYR A 60 -2.07 9.62 -6.63
N THR A 61 -1.93 9.70 -5.30
CA THR A 61 -0.92 8.91 -4.58
C THR A 61 -1.25 7.42 -4.53
N TYR A 62 -2.49 7.04 -4.84
CA TYR A 62 -2.91 5.65 -4.87
C TYR A 62 -2.75 4.96 -6.23
N TYR A 63 -2.48 5.69 -7.32
CA TYR A 63 -2.28 5.06 -8.63
C TYR A 63 -1.06 4.14 -8.70
N PRO A 64 0.12 4.48 -8.14
CA PRO A 64 1.25 3.54 -8.11
C PRO A 64 0.91 2.25 -7.38
N MET A 65 0.10 2.32 -6.32
CA MET A 65 -0.39 1.16 -5.58
C MET A 65 -1.22 0.23 -6.46
N ILE A 66 -2.20 0.78 -7.17
CA ILE A 66 -3.06 -0.01 -8.08
C ILE A 66 -2.19 -0.67 -9.15
N ALA A 67 -1.26 0.08 -9.76
CA ALA A 67 -0.34 -0.46 -10.75
C ALA A 67 0.52 -1.59 -10.17
N GLY A 68 1.04 -1.43 -8.94
CA GLY A 68 1.83 -2.45 -8.25
C GLY A 68 1.05 -3.74 -7.98
N VAL A 69 -0.18 -3.64 -7.47
CA VAL A 69 -1.02 -4.83 -7.19
C VAL A 69 -1.47 -5.51 -8.48
N ILE A 70 -1.79 -4.75 -9.54
CA ILE A 70 -2.10 -5.32 -10.86
C ILE A 70 -0.90 -6.08 -11.40
N LEU A 71 0.30 -5.49 -11.33
CA LEU A 71 1.53 -6.11 -11.80
C LEU A 71 1.82 -7.41 -11.05
N MET A 72 1.60 -7.45 -9.74
CA MET A 72 1.70 -8.68 -8.95
C MET A 72 0.61 -9.69 -9.30
N SER A 73 -0.62 -9.27 -9.57
CA SER A 73 -1.72 -10.20 -9.89
C SER A 73 -1.49 -10.95 -11.20
N ILE A 74 -0.83 -10.33 -12.17
CA ILE A 74 -0.45 -10.97 -13.45
C ILE A 74 0.46 -12.19 -13.22
N LEU A 75 1.34 -12.12 -12.20
CA LEU A 75 2.24 -13.24 -11.86
C LEU A 75 1.51 -14.51 -11.41
N GLY A 76 0.29 -14.38 -10.94
CA GLY A 76 -0.54 -15.54 -10.57
C GLY A 76 -1.00 -16.39 -11.78
N PHE A 77 -0.89 -15.86 -13.01
CA PHE A 77 -1.39 -16.48 -14.22
C PHE A 77 -0.30 -16.82 -15.24
N ILE A 78 0.87 -16.22 -15.11
CA ILE A 78 1.99 -16.39 -16.05
C ILE A 78 3.08 -17.22 -15.37
N LYS A 79 3.52 -18.30 -16.03
CA LYS A 79 4.69 -19.06 -15.60
C LYS A 79 5.88 -18.67 -16.46
N ILE A 80 6.79 -17.90 -15.88
CA ILE A 80 8.09 -17.53 -16.44
C ILE A 80 9.21 -17.97 -15.48
N ASN A 81 10.44 -17.62 -15.75
CA ASN A 81 11.56 -17.93 -14.87
C ASN A 81 11.32 -17.37 -13.47
N ASN A 82 11.57 -18.18 -12.42
CA ASN A 82 11.32 -17.84 -11.02
C ASN A 82 12.01 -16.53 -10.59
N TYR A 83 13.22 -16.27 -11.07
CA TYR A 83 13.94 -15.02 -10.79
C TYR A 83 13.27 -13.80 -11.44
N ALA A 84 12.77 -13.97 -12.67
CA ALA A 84 12.02 -12.91 -13.33
C ALA A 84 10.70 -12.61 -12.59
N MET A 85 10.01 -13.64 -12.11
CA MET A 85 8.81 -13.48 -11.29
C MET A 85 9.10 -12.73 -9.99
N ALA A 86 10.21 -13.07 -9.30
CA ALA A 86 10.64 -12.37 -8.09
C ALA A 86 10.98 -10.90 -8.37
N THR A 87 11.62 -10.59 -9.50
CA THR A 87 11.95 -9.21 -9.90
C THR A 87 10.68 -8.39 -10.19
N ILE A 88 9.72 -8.95 -10.91
CA ILE A 88 8.44 -8.28 -11.18
C ILE A 88 7.68 -8.04 -9.88
N PHE A 89 7.69 -9.02 -8.97
CA PHE A 89 7.08 -8.89 -7.66
C PHE A 89 7.73 -7.78 -6.83
N ALA A 90 9.07 -7.70 -6.84
CA ALA A 90 9.83 -6.65 -6.17
C ALA A 90 9.45 -5.25 -6.69
N PHE A 91 9.31 -5.11 -8.02
CA PHE A 91 8.90 -3.85 -8.63
C PHE A 91 7.47 -3.45 -8.27
N GLY A 92 6.54 -4.42 -8.24
CA GLY A 92 5.18 -4.21 -7.73
C GLY A 92 5.17 -3.76 -6.27
N GLY A 93 5.97 -4.40 -5.42
CA GLY A 93 6.14 -4.03 -4.00
C GLY A 93 6.74 -2.64 -3.81
N LEU A 94 7.72 -2.27 -4.63
CA LEU A 94 8.28 -0.92 -4.66
C LEU A 94 7.19 0.14 -4.94
N LEU A 95 6.32 -0.08 -5.92
CA LEU A 95 5.22 0.83 -6.24
C LEU A 95 4.19 0.93 -5.11
N ILE A 96 3.88 -0.19 -4.45
CA ILE A 96 2.99 -0.22 -3.29
C ILE A 96 3.58 0.58 -2.14
N MET A 97 4.83 0.34 -1.78
CA MET A 97 5.52 1.03 -0.69
C MET A 97 5.71 2.52 -0.95
N LEU A 98 5.99 2.89 -2.19
CA LEU A 98 6.05 4.28 -2.63
C LEU A 98 4.70 4.97 -2.38
N SER A 99 3.60 4.35 -2.81
CA SER A 99 2.25 4.88 -2.62
C SER A 99 1.86 5.00 -1.14
N LEU A 100 2.16 3.97 -0.33
CA LEU A 100 1.90 3.99 1.11
C LEU A 100 2.66 5.11 1.82
N SER A 101 3.93 5.30 1.47
CA SER A 101 4.76 6.38 2.02
C SER A 101 4.18 7.75 1.67
N LEU A 102 3.84 8.00 0.39
CA LEU A 102 3.20 9.22 -0.06
C LEU A 102 1.90 9.51 0.72
N SER A 103 1.04 8.52 0.85
CA SER A 103 -0.25 8.64 1.54
C SER A 103 -0.09 8.91 3.04
N ASN A 104 0.84 8.22 3.71
CA ASN A 104 1.10 8.37 5.14
C ASN A 104 1.66 9.76 5.46
N VAL A 105 2.64 10.24 4.69
CA VAL A 105 3.23 11.57 4.89
C VAL A 105 2.18 12.67 4.65
N LEU A 106 1.35 12.55 3.61
CA LEU A 106 0.27 13.51 3.36
C LEU A 106 -0.74 13.54 4.51
N THR A 107 -1.15 12.37 5.01
CA THR A 107 -2.11 12.28 6.12
C THR A 107 -1.54 12.93 7.38
N LEU A 108 -0.29 12.64 7.74
CA LEU A 108 0.36 13.25 8.90
C LEU A 108 0.53 14.76 8.74
N THR A 109 0.92 15.22 7.54
CA THR A 109 1.06 16.66 7.26
C THR A 109 -0.28 17.38 7.36
N PHE A 110 -1.36 16.75 6.92
CA PHE A 110 -2.71 17.31 7.04
C PHE A 110 -3.13 17.41 8.52
N ILE A 111 -2.92 16.36 9.31
CA ILE A 111 -3.18 16.37 10.75
C ILE A 111 -2.41 17.52 11.41
N GLN A 112 -1.12 17.66 11.10
CA GLN A 112 -0.27 18.73 11.66
C GLN A 112 -0.75 20.15 11.32
N LYS A 113 -1.38 20.34 10.15
CA LYS A 113 -1.89 21.64 9.72
C LYS A 113 -3.27 21.99 10.29
N GLN A 114 -4.10 20.99 10.58
CA GLN A 114 -5.49 21.18 10.96
C GLN A 114 -5.71 21.08 12.49
N VAL A 115 -4.84 20.37 13.19
CA VAL A 115 -5.01 20.11 14.63
C VAL A 115 -4.19 21.11 15.44
N PRO A 116 -4.80 21.76 16.45
CA PRO A 116 -4.09 22.64 17.38
C PRO A 116 -2.94 21.92 18.08
N SER A 117 -1.85 22.66 18.36
CA SER A 117 -0.61 22.11 18.92
C SER A 117 -0.78 21.34 20.23
N ASN A 118 -1.76 21.75 21.07
CA ASN A 118 -2.07 21.11 22.34
C ASN A 118 -2.71 19.71 22.19
N MET A 119 -3.32 19.39 21.06
CA MET A 119 -3.96 18.10 20.77
C MET A 119 -3.21 17.26 19.72
N LEU A 120 -2.21 17.84 19.05
CA LEU A 120 -1.52 17.23 17.94
C LEU A 120 -0.94 15.86 18.29
N GLY A 121 -0.30 15.72 19.44
CA GLY A 121 0.27 14.44 19.88
C GLY A 121 -0.77 13.34 20.05
N ARG A 122 -1.93 13.68 20.64
CA ARG A 122 -3.02 12.70 20.84
C ARG A 122 -3.65 12.25 19.54
N VAL A 123 -3.94 13.19 18.63
CA VAL A 123 -4.57 12.89 17.34
C VAL A 123 -3.61 12.09 16.46
N SER A 124 -2.33 12.46 16.42
CA SER A 124 -1.33 11.71 15.64
C SER A 124 -1.12 10.30 16.19
N ALA A 125 -0.99 10.15 17.50
CA ALA A 125 -0.84 8.83 18.14
C ALA A 125 -2.07 7.94 17.87
N PHE A 126 -3.28 8.49 17.99
CA PHE A 126 -4.51 7.76 17.68
C PHE A 126 -4.57 7.33 16.20
N SER A 127 -4.21 8.22 15.28
CA SER A 127 -4.17 7.91 13.83
C SER A 127 -3.19 6.76 13.53
N VAL A 128 -1.99 6.81 14.10
CA VAL A 128 -0.98 5.75 13.94
C VAL A 128 -1.47 4.44 14.57
N ALA A 129 -2.06 4.49 15.76
CA ALA A 129 -2.59 3.30 16.44
C ALA A 129 -3.68 2.61 15.60
N VAL A 130 -4.64 3.37 15.07
CA VAL A 130 -5.69 2.83 14.18
C VAL A 130 -5.09 2.23 12.93
N ALA A 131 -4.12 2.90 12.31
CA ALA A 131 -3.43 2.38 11.12
C ALA A 131 -2.70 1.06 11.40
N THR A 132 -2.04 0.94 12.55
CA THR A 132 -1.31 -0.26 12.96
C THR A 132 -2.25 -1.41 13.31
N ILE A 133 -3.28 -1.16 14.13
CA ILE A 133 -4.27 -2.18 14.52
C ILE A 133 -5.00 -2.73 13.29
N SER A 134 -5.23 -1.91 12.27
CA SER A 134 -5.92 -2.35 11.06
C SER A 134 -5.14 -3.39 10.25
N VAL A 135 -3.84 -3.52 10.46
CA VAL A 135 -2.99 -4.50 9.73
C VAL A 135 -3.27 -5.93 10.18
N ALA A 136 -3.48 -6.16 11.47
CA ALA A 136 -3.64 -7.50 12.03
C ALA A 136 -4.83 -8.30 11.45
N PRO A 137 -6.05 -7.74 11.32
CA PRO A 137 -7.15 -8.41 10.64
C PRO A 137 -6.81 -8.78 9.19
N GLY A 138 -6.11 -7.88 8.48
CA GLY A 138 -5.64 -8.16 7.13
C GLY A 138 -4.69 -9.35 7.07
N GLN A 139 -3.71 -9.40 7.95
CA GLN A 139 -2.76 -10.52 8.01
C GLN A 139 -3.46 -11.85 8.30
N LEU A 140 -4.42 -11.86 9.22
CA LEU A 140 -5.21 -13.06 9.52
C LEU A 140 -6.02 -13.52 8.30
N LEU A 141 -6.68 -12.60 7.59
CA LEU A 141 -7.44 -12.93 6.38
C LEU A 141 -6.54 -13.52 5.29
N TYR A 142 -5.41 -12.89 5.00
CA TYR A 142 -4.50 -13.41 3.96
C TYR A 142 -3.88 -14.74 4.36
N GLY A 143 -3.51 -14.93 5.62
CA GLY A 143 -3.02 -16.22 6.13
C GLY A 143 -4.05 -17.32 5.93
N GLN A 144 -5.29 -17.12 6.39
CA GLN A 144 -6.37 -18.11 6.23
C GLN A 144 -6.67 -18.42 4.76
N VAL A 145 -6.70 -17.43 3.90
CA VAL A 145 -7.01 -17.62 2.49
C VAL A 145 -5.90 -18.40 1.78
N ILE A 146 -4.64 -18.19 2.16
CA ILE A 146 -3.50 -18.99 1.68
C ILE A 146 -3.60 -20.44 2.20
N ASP A 147 -3.92 -20.63 3.47
CA ASP A 147 -4.06 -21.96 4.09
C ASP A 147 -5.22 -22.78 3.47
N MET A 148 -6.27 -22.11 2.99
CA MET A 148 -7.36 -22.73 2.22
C MET A 148 -6.93 -23.19 0.82
N GLY A 149 -5.69 -22.93 0.39
CA GLY A 149 -5.17 -23.31 -0.91
C GLY A 149 -5.73 -22.50 -2.07
N ILE A 150 -6.28 -21.32 -1.82
CA ILE A 150 -6.79 -20.44 -2.89
C ILE A 150 -5.62 -19.95 -3.74
N PRO A 151 -5.72 -20.04 -5.09
CA PRO A 151 -4.65 -19.59 -5.98
C PRO A 151 -4.27 -18.12 -5.73
N LEU A 152 -2.97 -17.86 -5.63
CA LEU A 152 -2.42 -16.54 -5.32
C LEU A 152 -2.95 -15.45 -6.27
N GLY A 153 -3.12 -15.77 -7.55
CA GLY A 153 -3.68 -14.85 -8.55
C GLY A 153 -5.09 -14.38 -8.20
N VAL A 154 -5.94 -15.26 -7.65
CA VAL A 154 -7.30 -14.91 -7.21
C VAL A 154 -7.26 -13.96 -6.01
N ILE A 155 -6.39 -14.25 -5.04
CA ILE A 155 -6.19 -13.39 -3.86
C ILE A 155 -5.80 -11.98 -4.29
N LEU A 156 -4.84 -11.87 -5.19
CA LEU A 156 -4.34 -10.58 -5.66
C LEU A 156 -5.38 -9.83 -6.52
N ILE A 157 -6.17 -10.52 -7.35
CA ILE A 157 -7.26 -9.88 -8.12
C ILE A 157 -8.33 -9.31 -7.17
N VAL A 158 -8.76 -10.07 -6.17
CA VAL A 158 -9.71 -9.60 -5.18
C VAL A 158 -9.17 -8.35 -4.48
N THR A 159 -7.88 -8.36 -4.15
CA THR A 159 -7.19 -7.20 -3.56
C THR A 159 -7.19 -5.99 -4.51
N VAL A 160 -6.95 -6.18 -5.81
CA VAL A 160 -7.05 -5.10 -6.82
C VAL A 160 -8.44 -4.48 -6.81
N ILE A 161 -9.49 -5.31 -6.87
CA ILE A 161 -10.88 -4.85 -6.91
C ILE A 161 -11.21 -4.02 -5.66
N PHE A 162 -10.85 -4.52 -4.47
CA PHE A 162 -11.04 -3.79 -3.22
C PHE A 162 -10.29 -2.45 -3.19
N ASN A 163 -9.03 -2.43 -3.63
CA ASN A 163 -8.24 -1.20 -3.65
C ASN A 163 -8.77 -0.17 -4.66
N ILE A 164 -9.24 -0.60 -5.83
CA ILE A 164 -9.90 0.29 -6.79
C ILE A 164 -11.18 0.88 -6.17
N GLY A 165 -12.00 0.04 -5.53
CA GLY A 165 -13.20 0.49 -4.82
C GLY A 165 -12.89 1.53 -3.74
N LEU A 166 -11.84 1.30 -2.94
CA LEU A 166 -11.38 2.26 -1.92
C LEU A 166 -10.92 3.58 -2.54
N VAL A 167 -10.17 3.56 -3.63
CA VAL A 167 -9.70 4.78 -4.30
C VAL A 167 -10.88 5.58 -4.87
N VAL A 168 -11.86 4.92 -5.47
CA VAL A 168 -13.09 5.56 -5.96
C VAL A 168 -13.87 6.18 -4.80
N PHE A 169 -14.02 5.45 -3.69
CA PHE A 169 -14.70 5.94 -2.49
C PHE A 169 -14.00 7.17 -1.90
N ILE A 170 -12.68 7.13 -1.76
CA ILE A 170 -11.86 8.24 -1.26
C ILE A 170 -11.99 9.46 -2.17
N LYS A 171 -11.93 9.27 -3.50
CA LYS A 171 -12.10 10.34 -4.47
C LYS A 171 -13.46 11.03 -4.32
N LYS A 172 -14.52 10.26 -4.19
CA LYS A 172 -15.89 10.80 -4.02
C LYS A 172 -16.02 11.59 -2.71
N ARG A 173 -15.56 11.03 -1.60
CA ARG A 173 -15.65 11.69 -0.28
C ARG A 173 -14.84 12.97 -0.19
N ILE A 174 -13.65 13.01 -0.75
CA ILE A 174 -12.82 14.22 -0.76
C ILE A 174 -13.47 15.30 -1.63
N SER A 175 -14.09 14.94 -2.74
CA SER A 175 -14.84 15.88 -3.57
C SER A 175 -15.97 16.53 -2.78
N ASP A 176 -16.74 15.75 -2.04
CA ASP A 176 -17.88 16.24 -1.24
C ASP A 176 -17.41 17.18 -0.11
N THR A 177 -16.35 16.81 0.61
CA THR A 177 -15.81 17.64 1.73
C THR A 177 -15.21 18.96 1.26
N VAL A 178 -14.65 19.00 0.07
CA VAL A 178 -14.07 20.22 -0.51
C VAL A 178 -15.17 21.19 -0.95
N VAL A 179 -16.28 20.68 -1.50
CA VAL A 179 -17.43 21.52 -1.89
C VAL A 179 -18.04 22.18 -0.65
N GLU A 180 -18.24 21.45 0.44
CA GLU A 180 -18.76 21.99 1.70
C GLU A 180 -17.84 23.07 2.33
N SER A 181 -16.54 23.02 2.06
CA SER A 181 -15.58 24.01 2.61
C SER A 181 -15.46 25.28 1.74
N GLU A 182 -15.92 25.28 0.51
CA GLU A 182 -15.97 26.44 -0.39
C GLU A 182 -17.30 27.20 -0.30
N GLU A 183 -18.34 26.59 0.31
CA GLU A 183 -19.66 27.23 0.56
C GLU A 183 -19.75 27.88 1.96
N LYS A 184 -18.72 27.80 2.80
CA LYS A 184 -18.65 28.47 4.12
C LYS A 184 -17.58 29.55 4.13
#